data_d486b8ae3732da2da734db1b916e6912
#
_entry.id   d486b8ae3732da2da734db1b916e6912
#
_cell.length_a   1.000
_cell.length_b   1.000
_cell.length_c   1.000
_cell.angle_alpha   90.00
_cell.angle_beta   90.00
_cell.angle_gamma   90.00
#
_symmetry.space_group_name_H-M   'P 1'
#
loop_
_entity.id
_entity.type
_entity.pdbx_description
1 polymer ?
#
loop_
_entity_poly.entity_id
_entity_poly.type
_entity_poly.pdbx_seq_one_letter_code
_entity_poly.pdbx_strand_id
1 'polypeptide(L)' 'MTDELESAVEDFLDKTDATLDEYDQGYADADATLGVLRDHLSDLREAYEDGPG' A
#
# COMPACT_ATOMS: atom_id res chain seq x y z
N MET A 1 18.49 -3.54 12.54
CA MET A 1 18.34 -2.48 11.56
C MET A 1 17.10 -2.70 10.71
N THR A 2 16.26 -1.69 10.67
CA THR A 2 15.01 -1.83 9.92
C THR A 2 15.29 -1.67 8.44
N ASP A 3 14.88 -2.64 7.67
CA ASP A 3 14.99 -2.58 6.23
C ASP A 3 14.00 -1.60 5.65
N GLU A 4 14.39 -0.95 4.58
CA GLU A 4 13.47 -0.12 3.83
C GLU A 4 12.29 -0.95 3.35
N LEU A 5 12.54 -2.19 2.99
CA LEU A 5 11.47 -3.08 2.56
C LEU A 5 10.50 -3.36 3.69
N GLU A 6 11.02 -3.58 4.89
CA GLU A 6 10.15 -3.82 6.04
C GLU A 6 9.27 -2.62 6.32
N SER A 7 9.85 -1.41 6.27
CA SER A 7 9.08 -0.18 6.44
C SER A 7 8.04 -0.03 5.34
N ALA A 8 8.40 -0.36 4.12
CA ALA A 8 7.49 -0.25 2.99
C ALA A 8 6.32 -1.21 3.17
N VAL A 9 6.58 -2.41 3.66
CA VAL A 9 5.53 -3.39 3.91
C VAL A 9 4.58 -2.89 5.00
N GLU A 10 5.12 -2.36 6.08
CA GLU A 10 4.29 -1.83 7.16
C GLU A 10 3.42 -0.68 6.67
N ASP A 11 4.00 0.23 5.90
CA ASP A 11 3.26 1.33 5.31
C ASP A 11 2.16 0.81 4.39
N PHE A 12 2.51 -0.17 3.57
CA PHE A 12 1.56 -0.76 2.64
C PHE A 12 0.37 -1.36 3.38
N LEU A 13 0.65 -2.10 4.45
CA LEU A 13 -0.41 -2.73 5.23
C LEU A 13 -1.32 -1.70 5.87
N ASP A 14 -0.73 -0.67 6.46
CA ASP A 14 -1.49 0.40 7.10
C ASP A 14 -2.38 1.13 6.11
N LYS A 15 -1.80 1.54 5.00
CA LYS A 15 -2.54 2.31 4.00
C LYS A 15 -3.61 1.47 3.33
N THR A 16 -3.28 0.21 3.07
CA THR A 16 -4.24 -0.70 2.44
C THR A 16 -5.40 -0.96 3.38
N ASP A 17 -5.13 -1.19 4.65
CA ASP A 17 -6.18 -1.40 5.64
C ASP A 17 -7.10 -0.19 5.72
N ALA A 18 -6.53 1.01 5.77
CA ALA A 18 -7.32 2.23 5.84
C ALA A 18 -8.18 2.39 4.58
N THR A 19 -7.61 2.11 3.42
CA THR A 19 -8.32 2.24 2.16
C THR A 19 -9.48 1.25 2.08
N LEU A 20 -9.23 0.01 2.47
CA LEU A 20 -10.28 -1.01 2.44
C LEU A 20 -11.37 -0.71 3.46
N ASP A 21 -10.99 -0.15 4.59
CA ASP A 21 -11.94 0.22 5.62
C ASP A 21 -12.88 1.32 5.11
N GLU A 22 -12.35 2.30 4.43
CA GLU A 22 -13.15 3.36 3.83
C GLU A 22 -14.10 2.80 2.78
N TYR A 23 -13.61 1.89 1.97
CA TYR A 23 -14.43 1.26 0.95
C TYR A 23 -15.57 0.46 1.59
N ASP A 24 -15.24 -0.28 2.63
CA ASP A 24 -16.21 -1.12 3.34
C ASP A 24 -17.30 -0.28 3.98
N GLN A 25 -16.97 0.92 4.40
CA GLN A 25 -17.94 1.84 4.99
C GLN A 25 -18.73 2.63 3.95
N GLY A 26 -18.41 2.46 2.68
CA GLY A 26 -19.13 3.10 1.61
C GLY A 26 -18.66 4.51 1.28
N TYR A 27 -17.50 4.88 1.77
CA TYR A 27 -16.95 6.22 1.51
C TYR A 27 -16.15 6.33 0.23
N ALA A 28 -15.84 5.21 -0.37
CA ALA A 28 -15.00 5.22 -1.55
C ALA A 28 -15.58 4.34 -2.65
N ASP A 29 -15.32 4.75 -3.88
CA ASP A 29 -15.64 3.99 -5.09
C ASP A 29 -14.71 2.82 -5.26
N ALA A 30 -15.20 1.76 -5.89
CA ALA A 30 -14.35 0.61 -6.21
C ALA A 30 -13.19 1.01 -7.12
N ASP A 31 -13.48 1.82 -8.15
CA ASP A 31 -12.44 2.27 -9.08
C ASP A 31 -11.39 3.11 -8.38
N ALA A 32 -11.84 4.04 -7.54
CA ALA A 32 -10.92 4.88 -6.79
C ALA A 32 -10.09 4.04 -5.83
N THR A 33 -10.73 3.07 -5.16
CA THR A 33 -10.05 2.20 -4.23
C THR A 33 -8.97 1.39 -4.94
N LEU A 34 -9.28 0.83 -6.10
CA LEU A 34 -8.31 0.07 -6.88
C LEU A 34 -7.14 0.93 -7.32
N GLY A 35 -7.42 2.18 -7.70
CA GLY A 35 -6.36 3.11 -8.07
C GLY A 35 -5.40 3.38 -6.93
N VAL A 36 -5.95 3.61 -5.74
CA VAL A 36 -5.14 3.85 -4.55
C VAL A 36 -4.32 2.61 -4.19
N LEU A 37 -4.94 1.43 -4.26
CA LEU A 37 -4.23 0.19 -3.95
C LEU A 37 -3.11 -0.06 -4.95
N ARG A 38 -3.33 0.28 -6.21
CA ARG A 38 -2.29 0.15 -7.23
C ARG A 38 -1.09 1.03 -6.91
N ASP A 39 -1.36 2.25 -6.46
CA ASP A 39 -0.29 3.18 -6.08
C ASP A 39 0.51 2.61 -4.91
N HIS A 40 -0.19 2.09 -3.91
CA HIS A 40 0.49 1.48 -2.76
C HIS A 40 1.32 0.27 -3.19
N LEU A 41 0.77 -0.52 -4.09
CA LEU A 41 1.47 -1.69 -4.60
C LEU A 41 2.72 -1.28 -5.37
N SER A 42 2.61 -0.21 -6.16
CA SER A 42 3.75 0.30 -6.93
C SER A 42 4.86 0.76 -6.00
N ASP A 43 4.50 1.46 -4.93
CA ASP A 43 5.47 1.92 -3.93
C ASP A 43 6.18 0.74 -3.29
N LEU A 44 5.42 -0.27 -2.93
CA LEU A 44 5.99 -1.47 -2.30
C LEU A 44 6.92 -2.19 -3.28
N ARG A 45 6.50 -2.30 -4.52
CA ARG A 45 7.33 -2.96 -5.54
C ARG A 45 8.64 -2.22 -5.75
N GLU A 46 8.60 -0.89 -5.79
CA GLU A 46 9.82 -0.11 -5.92
C GLU A 46 10.76 -0.34 -4.75
N ALA A 47 10.22 -0.38 -3.55
CA ALA A 47 11.03 -0.65 -2.37
C ALA A 47 11.65 -2.05 -2.45
N TYR A 48 10.90 -3.00 -2.94
CA TYR A 48 11.38 -4.37 -3.07
C TYR A 48 12.49 -4.47 -4.12
N GLU A 49 12.29 -3.84 -5.27
CA GLU A 49 13.26 -3.90 -6.37
C GLU A 49 14.49 -3.06 -6.11
N ASP A 50 14.32 -1.97 -5.39
CA ASP A 50 15.40 -1.05 -5.06
C ASP A 50 16.15 -1.47 -3.80
N GLY A 51 15.65 -2.46 -3.13
CA GLY A 51 16.27 -2.93 -1.90
C GLY A 51 17.63 -3.54 -2.16
N PRO A 52 18.44 -3.67 -1.11
CA PRO A 52 19.75 -4.29 -1.23
C PRO A 52 19.56 -5.73 -1.68
N GLY A 53 19.77 -5.94 -2.92
CA GLY A 53 19.53 -7.21 -3.58
C GLY A 53 20.29 -8.36 -3.01
#